data_5db9f124f7f7046d5f51ff3ea1780524
#
_entry.id   5db9f124f7f7046d5f51ff3ea1780524
#
_cell.length_a   1.000
_cell.length_b   1.000
_cell.length_c   1.000
_cell.angle_alpha   90.00
_cell.angle_beta   90.00
_cell.angle_gamma   90.00
#
_symmetry.space_group_name_H-M   'P 1'
#
loop_
_entity.id
_entity.type
_entity.pdbx_description
1 polymer ?
#
loop_
_entity_poly.entity_id
_entity_poly.type
_entity_poly.pdbx_seq_one_letter_code
_entity_poly.pdbx_strand_id
1 'polypeptide(L)'
;MNQVTNLEFLALTLAAIFCGLSFRFSLGYAKQLWSQTYHYNLTFSLLPAITLVITTLIAGNIALSLGMIGALSIVRFRNPVKNPFELVIFFGLITIGIAMAINYKYGIGLTVIMNSAITIFKFADDFFEKRGKKIFSYSFEEGNQLNILQIRAKNNIEIIENHPKLNELNIDKKNQVFNYELVFATKKELDEFKKQVENQTDIEDLQARYGQ
;
A
#
# COMPACT_ATOMS: atom_id res chain seq x y z
N MET A 1 -12.44 28.65 23.71
CA MET A 1 -12.55 27.23 23.41
C MET A 1 -13.61 26.66 24.34
N ASN A 2 -14.76 26.19 23.80
CA ASN A 2 -15.76 25.51 24.58
C ASN A 2 -15.12 24.25 25.17
N GLN A 3 -15.26 24.06 26.48
CA GLN A 3 -14.86 22.78 27.11
C GLN A 3 -15.67 21.69 26.43
N VAL A 4 -14.99 20.88 25.61
CA VAL A 4 -15.62 19.70 25.00
C VAL A 4 -16.03 18.80 26.15
N THR A 5 -17.31 18.49 26.26
CA THR A 5 -17.78 17.56 27.30
C THR A 5 -17.11 16.21 27.09
N ASN A 6 -16.89 15.46 28.19
CA ASN A 6 -16.25 14.14 28.10
C ASN A 6 -16.94 13.22 27.08
N LEU A 7 -18.25 13.36 26.92
CA LEU A 7 -19.04 12.61 25.95
C LEU A 7 -18.74 13.03 24.51
N GLU A 8 -18.62 14.33 24.24
CA GLU A 8 -18.27 14.85 22.91
C GLU A 8 -16.86 14.44 22.50
N PHE A 9 -15.90 14.48 23.43
CA PHE A 9 -14.53 14.01 23.18
C PHE A 9 -14.50 12.53 22.82
N LEU A 10 -15.24 11.69 23.55
CA LEU A 10 -15.35 10.27 23.26
C LEU A 10 -16.00 10.03 21.87
N ALA A 11 -17.06 10.76 21.56
CA ALA A 11 -17.73 10.68 20.27
C ALA A 11 -16.81 11.08 19.10
N LEU A 12 -16.04 12.16 19.26
CA LEU A 12 -15.06 12.60 18.26
C LEU A 12 -13.94 11.56 18.07
N THR A 13 -13.47 10.96 19.15
CA THR A 13 -12.43 9.91 19.07
C THR A 13 -12.95 8.67 18.35
N LEU A 14 -14.17 8.24 18.66
CA LEU A 14 -14.81 7.13 17.95
C LEU A 14 -15.03 7.47 16.46
N ALA A 15 -15.47 8.68 16.15
CA ALA A 15 -15.62 9.14 14.77
C ALA A 15 -14.28 9.14 14.02
N ALA A 16 -13.17 9.54 14.66
CA ALA A 16 -11.84 9.49 14.08
C ALA A 16 -11.41 8.05 13.76
N ILE A 17 -11.68 7.09 14.66
CA ILE A 17 -11.43 5.67 14.44
C ILE A 17 -12.25 5.18 13.23
N PHE A 18 -13.52 5.53 13.14
CA PHE A 18 -14.38 5.16 12.01
C PHE A 18 -13.88 5.74 10.68
N CYS A 19 -13.47 7.01 10.67
CA CYS A 19 -12.87 7.64 9.50
C CYS A 19 -11.61 6.90 9.05
N GLY A 20 -10.74 6.51 9.99
CA GLY A 20 -9.54 5.74 9.68
C GLY A 20 -9.86 4.34 9.12
N LEU A 21 -10.80 3.63 9.74
CA LEU A 21 -11.22 2.32 9.26
C LEU A 21 -11.87 2.35 7.87
N SER A 22 -12.50 3.46 7.48
CA SER A 22 -13.08 3.61 6.14
C SER A 22 -12.05 3.45 5.01
N PHE A 23 -10.78 3.83 5.27
CA PHE A 23 -9.68 3.63 4.30
C PHE A 23 -9.40 2.16 4.02
N ARG A 24 -9.58 1.28 4.99
CA ARG A 24 -9.44 -0.16 4.77
C ARG A 24 -10.36 -0.65 3.65
N PHE A 25 -11.63 -0.19 3.66
CA PHE A 25 -12.60 -0.60 2.66
C PHE A 25 -12.23 -0.06 1.28
N SER A 26 -11.87 1.23 1.18
CA SER A 26 -11.45 1.84 -0.07
C SER A 26 -10.18 1.23 -0.63
N LEU A 27 -9.17 0.95 0.21
CA LEU A 27 -7.92 0.31 -0.19
C LEU A 27 -8.13 -1.17 -0.54
N GLY A 28 -9.03 -1.87 0.17
CA GLY A 28 -9.42 -3.23 -0.17
C GLY A 28 -10.08 -3.31 -1.54
N TYR A 29 -10.97 -2.37 -1.85
CA TYR A 29 -11.57 -2.23 -3.19
C TYR A 29 -10.52 -1.92 -4.26
N ALA A 30 -9.52 -1.09 -3.92
CA ALA A 30 -8.39 -0.79 -4.79
C ALA A 30 -7.37 -1.95 -4.92
N LYS A 31 -7.67 -3.14 -4.38
CA LYS A 31 -6.81 -4.34 -4.41
C LYS A 31 -5.41 -4.13 -3.81
N GLN A 32 -5.28 -3.19 -2.87
CA GLN A 32 -4.03 -2.95 -2.14
C GLN A 32 -3.88 -3.97 -1.00
N LEU A 33 -3.20 -5.09 -1.28
CA LEU A 33 -3.10 -6.23 -0.34
C LEU A 33 -2.39 -5.88 0.97
N TRP A 34 -1.41 -4.97 0.94
CA TRP A 34 -0.69 -4.53 2.13
C TRP A 34 -1.61 -3.94 3.21
N SER A 35 -2.69 -3.25 2.80
CA SER A 35 -3.64 -2.62 3.71
C SER A 35 -4.49 -3.61 4.51
N GLN A 36 -4.52 -4.88 4.11
CA GLN A 36 -5.37 -5.92 4.73
C GLN A 36 -4.70 -6.62 5.92
N THR A 37 -3.43 -6.34 6.17
CA THR A 37 -2.69 -6.94 7.27
C THR A 37 -3.20 -6.41 8.63
N TYR A 38 -3.17 -7.24 9.66
CA TYR A 38 -3.62 -6.88 11.02
C TYR A 38 -2.98 -5.60 11.55
N HIS A 39 -1.66 -5.43 11.33
CA HIS A 39 -0.93 -4.24 11.79
C HIS A 39 -1.44 -2.95 11.14
N TYR A 40 -1.73 -2.97 9.84
CA TYR A 40 -2.27 -1.78 9.15
C TYR A 40 -3.69 -1.43 9.62
N ASN A 41 -4.51 -2.44 9.95
CA ASN A 41 -5.85 -2.19 10.50
C ASN A 41 -5.78 -1.44 11.84
N LEU A 42 -4.84 -1.83 12.71
CA LEU A 42 -4.59 -1.10 13.96
C LEU A 42 -4.08 0.32 13.69
N THR A 43 -3.15 0.47 12.75
CA THR A 43 -2.63 1.78 12.39
C THR A 43 -3.74 2.70 11.85
N PHE A 44 -4.60 2.22 10.96
CA PHE A 44 -5.70 3.00 10.40
C PHE A 44 -6.70 3.44 11.47
N SER A 45 -6.96 2.61 12.48
CA SER A 45 -7.88 2.96 13.57
C SER A 45 -7.24 3.88 14.60
N LEU A 46 -6.01 3.62 15.01
CA LEU A 46 -5.38 4.29 16.14
C LEU A 46 -4.72 5.63 15.75
N LEU A 47 -4.15 5.73 14.54
CA LEU A 47 -3.39 6.90 14.14
C LEU A 47 -4.22 8.19 14.15
N PRO A 48 -5.43 8.27 13.55
CA PRO A 48 -6.24 9.48 13.63
C PRO A 48 -6.76 9.75 15.06
N ALA A 49 -7.02 8.72 15.85
CA ALA A 49 -7.43 8.88 17.25
C ALA A 49 -6.30 9.47 18.09
N ILE A 50 -5.10 8.94 17.97
CA ILE A 50 -3.90 9.43 18.69
C ILE A 50 -3.61 10.88 18.29
N THR A 51 -3.64 11.20 17.01
CA THR A 51 -3.37 12.58 16.54
C THR A 51 -4.45 13.56 16.98
N LEU A 52 -5.72 13.16 17.04
CA LEU A 52 -6.80 13.96 17.62
C LEU A 52 -6.53 14.26 19.09
N VAL A 53 -6.21 13.25 19.88
CA VAL A 53 -5.92 13.41 21.32
C VAL A 53 -4.71 14.33 21.52
N ILE A 54 -3.61 14.09 20.82
CA ILE A 54 -2.40 14.92 20.88
C ILE A 54 -2.74 16.38 20.56
N THR A 55 -3.44 16.62 19.44
CA THR A 55 -3.80 17.97 19.00
C THR A 55 -4.68 18.67 20.00
N THR A 56 -5.65 17.97 20.61
CA THR A 56 -6.51 18.52 21.64
C THR A 56 -5.73 18.91 22.90
N LEU A 57 -4.76 18.08 23.31
CA LEU A 57 -3.92 18.34 24.49
C LEU A 57 -2.98 19.52 24.30
N ILE A 58 -2.38 19.68 23.12
CA ILE A 58 -1.45 20.80 22.84
C ILE A 58 -2.16 22.09 22.50
N ALA A 59 -3.45 22.02 22.16
CA ALA A 59 -4.22 23.20 21.81
C ALA A 59 -4.35 24.16 23.02
N GLY A 60 -3.81 25.38 22.84
CA GLY A 60 -3.82 26.42 23.88
C GLY A 60 -2.67 26.40 24.88
N ASN A 61 -1.72 25.46 24.75
CA ASN A 61 -0.52 25.41 25.59
C ASN A 61 0.77 25.39 24.76
N ILE A 62 1.38 26.57 24.62
CA ILE A 62 2.59 26.77 23.80
C ILE A 62 3.77 25.93 24.32
N ALA A 63 3.94 25.87 25.64
CA ALA A 63 5.04 25.11 26.25
C ALA A 63 4.91 23.61 25.95
N LEU A 64 3.70 23.06 26.04
CA LEU A 64 3.43 21.67 25.70
C LEU A 64 3.63 21.40 24.20
N SER A 65 3.23 22.33 23.33
CA SER A 65 3.44 22.22 21.89
C SER A 65 4.93 22.15 21.54
N LEU A 66 5.76 23.04 22.13
CA LEU A 66 7.21 23.03 21.91
C LEU A 66 7.87 21.76 22.46
N GLY A 67 7.45 21.29 23.63
CA GLY A 67 7.91 20.05 24.22
C GLY A 67 7.60 18.84 23.34
N MET A 68 6.40 18.78 22.75
CA MET A 68 5.99 17.71 21.85
C MET A 68 6.81 17.72 20.54
N ILE A 69 7.09 18.89 19.94
CA ILE A 69 7.94 19.01 18.75
C ILE A 69 9.35 18.47 19.07
N GLY A 70 9.90 18.83 20.25
CA GLY A 70 11.18 18.32 20.71
C GLY A 70 11.17 16.78 20.90
N ALA A 71 10.13 16.23 21.49
CA ALA A 71 9.98 14.80 21.69
C ALA A 71 9.86 14.03 20.37
N LEU A 72 9.07 14.55 19.41
CA LEU A 72 8.88 13.93 18.09
C LEU A 72 10.17 13.98 17.25
N SER A 73 11.02 14.98 17.42
CA SER A 73 12.28 15.06 16.66
C SER A 73 13.32 14.00 17.08
N ILE A 74 13.15 13.37 18.24
CA ILE A 74 14.00 12.26 18.70
C ILE A 74 13.56 10.92 18.10
N VAL A 75 12.30 10.83 17.65
CA VAL A 75 11.74 9.60 17.06
C VAL A 75 12.35 9.38 15.69
N ARG A 76 13.31 8.46 15.62
CA ARG A 76 13.93 8.05 14.35
C ARG A 76 13.27 6.77 13.86
N PHE A 77 12.59 6.86 12.71
CA PHE A 77 12.14 5.66 12.01
C PHE A 77 13.35 4.90 11.46
N ARG A 78 13.55 3.68 11.93
CA ARG A 78 14.63 2.80 11.44
C ARG A 78 14.36 2.26 10.04
N ASN A 79 13.10 2.04 9.70
CA ASN A 79 12.70 1.53 8.40
C ASN A 79 11.97 2.63 7.63
N PRO A 80 12.50 3.07 6.49
CA PRO A 80 11.76 4.00 5.62
C PRO A 80 10.50 3.31 5.10
N VAL A 81 9.43 4.07 4.96
CA VAL A 81 8.22 3.60 4.28
C VAL A 81 8.60 3.35 2.82
N LYS A 82 8.41 2.11 2.36
CA LYS A 82 8.89 1.67 1.05
C LYS A 82 8.01 2.19 -0.08
N ASN A 83 6.71 2.35 0.17
CA ASN A 83 5.74 2.76 -0.84
C ASN A 83 5.30 4.22 -0.62
N PRO A 84 5.50 5.12 -1.61
CA PRO A 84 5.06 6.52 -1.51
C PRO A 84 3.57 6.67 -1.24
N PHE A 85 2.73 5.77 -1.77
CA PHE A 85 1.29 5.80 -1.56
C PHE A 85 0.90 5.51 -0.10
N GLU A 86 1.56 4.55 0.53
CA GLU A 86 1.40 4.25 1.96
C GLU A 86 1.70 5.49 2.81
N LEU A 87 2.77 6.21 2.48
CA LEU A 87 3.15 7.44 3.16
C LEU A 87 2.05 8.50 3.06
N VAL A 88 1.46 8.69 1.87
CA VAL A 88 0.35 9.64 1.66
C VAL A 88 -0.86 9.26 2.50
N ILE A 89 -1.20 7.98 2.60
CA ILE A 89 -2.31 7.52 3.45
C ILE A 89 -2.04 7.83 4.93
N PHE A 90 -0.84 7.55 5.43
CA PHE A 90 -0.50 7.87 6.83
C PHE A 90 -0.55 9.37 7.12
N PHE A 91 -0.02 10.22 6.24
CA PHE A 91 -0.17 11.67 6.38
C PHE A 91 -1.62 12.12 6.35
N GLY A 92 -2.44 11.50 5.49
CA GLY A 92 -3.87 11.75 5.45
C GLY A 92 -4.56 11.42 6.78
N LEU A 93 -4.26 10.27 7.37
CA LEU A 93 -4.81 9.85 8.67
C LEU A 93 -4.40 10.79 9.81
N ILE A 94 -3.14 11.23 9.84
CA ILE A 94 -2.65 12.23 10.79
C ILE A 94 -3.42 13.53 10.61
N THR A 95 -3.57 14.01 9.38
CA THR A 95 -4.28 15.26 9.07
C THR A 95 -5.77 15.17 9.43
N ILE A 96 -6.41 14.02 9.24
CA ILE A 96 -7.80 13.79 9.66
C ILE A 96 -7.94 13.96 11.18
N GLY A 97 -7.04 13.37 11.97
CA GLY A 97 -7.06 13.52 13.43
C GLY A 97 -6.87 14.98 13.86
N ILE A 98 -5.93 15.69 13.27
CA ILE A 98 -5.70 17.12 13.53
C ILE A 98 -6.94 17.97 13.15
N ALA A 99 -7.50 17.72 11.97
CA ALA A 99 -8.66 18.42 11.47
C ALA A 99 -9.89 18.19 12.35
N MET A 100 -10.11 16.98 12.85
CA MET A 100 -11.20 16.66 13.75
C MET A 100 -11.06 17.34 15.11
N ALA A 101 -9.84 17.53 15.61
CA ALA A 101 -9.61 18.26 16.85
C ALA A 101 -9.98 19.75 16.75
N ILE A 102 -9.85 20.35 15.56
CA ILE A 102 -10.19 21.75 15.28
C ILE A 102 -11.69 21.87 14.95
N ASN A 103 -12.15 21.09 13.97
CA ASN A 103 -13.53 21.04 13.56
C ASN A 103 -13.81 19.70 12.85
N TYR A 104 -14.70 18.89 13.42
CA TYR A 104 -15.04 17.55 12.91
C TYR A 104 -15.48 17.55 11.44
N LYS A 105 -16.10 18.65 10.94
CA LYS A 105 -16.55 18.77 9.55
C LYS A 105 -15.37 18.69 8.58
N TYR A 106 -14.24 19.27 8.92
CA TYR A 106 -13.03 19.23 8.08
C TYR A 106 -12.43 17.82 8.04
N GLY A 107 -12.39 17.13 9.19
CA GLY A 107 -11.89 15.75 9.25
C GLY A 107 -12.75 14.78 8.44
N ILE A 108 -14.09 14.88 8.57
CA ILE A 108 -15.02 14.07 7.78
C ILE A 108 -14.89 14.44 6.28
N GLY A 109 -14.85 15.73 5.95
CA GLY A 109 -14.69 16.20 4.58
C GLY A 109 -13.42 15.65 3.92
N LEU A 110 -12.29 15.73 4.61
CA LEU A 110 -11.03 15.17 4.11
C LEU A 110 -11.11 13.65 3.93
N THR A 111 -11.73 12.93 4.87
CA THR A 111 -11.95 11.48 4.76
C THR A 111 -12.75 11.14 3.49
N VAL A 112 -13.83 11.86 3.22
CA VAL A 112 -14.66 11.65 2.03
C VAL A 112 -13.86 11.93 0.76
N ILE A 113 -13.12 13.05 0.71
CA ILE A 113 -12.30 13.42 -0.46
C ILE A 113 -11.26 12.36 -0.75
N MET A 114 -10.51 11.90 0.23
CA MET A 114 -9.45 10.90 0.04
C MET A 114 -10.02 9.55 -0.39
N ASN A 115 -11.08 9.07 0.26
CA ASN A 115 -11.73 7.81 -0.13
C ASN A 115 -12.32 7.88 -1.54
N SER A 116 -12.92 9.02 -1.90
CA SER A 116 -13.44 9.26 -3.25
C SER A 116 -12.31 9.26 -4.28
N ALA A 117 -11.19 9.89 -4.00
CA ALA A 117 -10.03 9.88 -4.88
C ALA A 117 -9.54 8.45 -5.14
N ILE A 118 -9.31 7.65 -4.08
CA ILE A 118 -8.89 6.24 -4.21
C ILE A 118 -9.88 5.45 -5.09
N THR A 119 -11.18 5.62 -4.85
CA THR A 119 -12.22 4.89 -5.57
C THR A 119 -12.29 5.32 -7.04
N ILE A 120 -12.18 6.63 -7.33
CA ILE A 120 -12.22 7.17 -8.69
C ILE A 120 -11.02 6.68 -9.50
N PHE A 121 -9.80 6.73 -8.91
CA PHE A 121 -8.60 6.24 -9.60
C PHE A 121 -8.70 4.74 -9.89
N LYS A 122 -9.24 3.95 -8.97
CA LYS A 122 -9.45 2.52 -9.20
C LYS A 122 -10.49 2.26 -10.29
N PHE A 123 -11.60 3.00 -10.28
CA PHE A 123 -12.62 2.88 -11.32
C PHE A 123 -12.07 3.27 -12.71
N ALA A 124 -11.27 4.32 -12.78
CA ALA A 124 -10.59 4.71 -14.01
C ALA A 124 -9.65 3.59 -14.51
N ASP A 125 -8.84 2.99 -13.63
CA ASP A 125 -7.95 1.88 -13.97
C ASP A 125 -8.72 0.69 -14.55
N ASP A 126 -9.79 0.23 -13.87
CA ASP A 126 -10.64 -0.87 -14.32
C ASP A 126 -11.34 -0.56 -15.67
N PHE A 127 -11.71 0.70 -15.90
CA PHE A 127 -12.33 1.13 -17.15
C PHE A 127 -11.36 1.08 -18.34
N PHE A 128 -10.11 1.51 -18.13
CA PHE A 128 -9.10 1.50 -19.17
C PHE A 128 -8.55 0.09 -19.42
N GLU A 129 -8.44 -0.75 -18.38
CA GLU A 129 -8.04 -2.16 -18.51
C GLU A 129 -9.02 -2.92 -19.41
N LYS A 130 -10.34 -2.69 -19.27
CA LYS A 130 -11.37 -3.28 -20.15
C LYS A 130 -11.25 -2.86 -21.61
N ARG A 131 -10.58 -1.73 -21.90
CA ARG A 131 -10.32 -1.23 -23.26
C ARG A 131 -8.95 -1.66 -23.81
N GLY A 132 -8.25 -2.55 -23.13
CA GLY A 132 -6.94 -3.06 -23.55
C GLY A 132 -5.77 -2.09 -23.37
N LYS A 133 -5.98 -0.94 -22.71
CA LYS A 133 -4.93 0.02 -22.38
C LYS A 133 -4.64 -0.03 -20.89
N LYS A 134 -3.50 -0.61 -20.52
CA LYS A 134 -2.97 -0.48 -19.15
C LYS A 134 -2.33 0.90 -19.01
N ILE A 135 -2.96 1.80 -18.24
CA ILE A 135 -2.44 3.14 -17.97
C ILE A 135 -1.44 3.12 -16.82
N PHE A 136 -1.68 2.26 -15.83
CA PHE A 136 -0.79 2.13 -14.67
C PHE A 136 -0.06 0.79 -14.74
N SER A 137 1.28 0.84 -14.80
CA SER A 137 2.11 -0.33 -14.48
C SER A 137 1.88 -0.66 -13.01
N TYR A 138 1.62 -1.92 -12.69
CA TYR A 138 1.71 -2.35 -11.31
C TYR A 138 3.13 -2.04 -10.82
N SER A 139 3.26 -1.17 -9.83
CA SER A 139 4.52 -0.98 -9.14
C SER A 139 4.83 -2.28 -8.40
N PHE A 140 5.90 -2.94 -8.78
CA PHE A 140 6.36 -4.21 -8.20
C PHE A 140 7.00 -4.01 -6.83
N GLU A 141 6.80 -2.86 -6.18
CA GLU A 141 7.35 -2.59 -4.87
C GLU A 141 6.65 -3.40 -3.78
N GLU A 142 7.47 -4.05 -3.01
CA GLU A 142 7.27 -4.85 -1.81
C GLU A 142 6.00 -4.54 -1.01
N GLY A 143 5.03 -5.40 -1.09
CA GLY A 143 3.75 -5.35 -0.39
C GLY A 143 2.64 -6.07 -1.13
N ASN A 144 2.70 -6.18 -2.43
CA ASN A 144 1.93 -7.14 -3.18
C ASN A 144 2.70 -8.46 -3.15
N GLN A 145 2.18 -9.43 -2.44
CA GLN A 145 2.70 -10.80 -2.45
C GLN A 145 2.40 -11.41 -3.82
N LEU A 146 3.21 -11.01 -4.79
CA LEU A 146 3.10 -11.53 -6.15
C LEU A 146 3.77 -12.89 -6.21
N ASN A 147 3.14 -13.80 -6.92
CA ASN A 147 3.76 -15.08 -7.22
C ASN A 147 4.78 -14.85 -8.34
N ILE A 148 6.06 -14.97 -8.02
CA ILE A 148 7.16 -14.71 -8.93
C ILE A 148 7.79 -16.03 -9.36
N LEU A 149 7.95 -16.20 -10.65
CA LEU A 149 8.68 -17.32 -11.24
C LEU A 149 9.96 -16.77 -11.86
N GLN A 150 11.11 -17.15 -11.30
CA GLN A 150 12.41 -16.85 -11.84
C GLN A 150 12.93 -18.08 -12.60
N ILE A 151 13.30 -17.87 -13.86
CA ILE A 151 13.78 -18.91 -14.75
C ILE A 151 15.15 -18.51 -15.23
N ARG A 152 16.12 -19.39 -15.07
CA ARG A 152 17.47 -19.25 -15.58
C ARG A 152 17.68 -20.26 -16.71
N ALA A 153 18.02 -19.77 -17.91
CA ALA A 153 18.20 -20.59 -19.09
C ALA A 153 19.52 -20.28 -19.81
N LYS A 154 20.09 -21.28 -20.47
CA LYS A 154 21.31 -21.13 -21.31
C LYS A 154 21.03 -20.50 -22.64
N ASN A 155 19.83 -20.73 -23.19
CA ASN A 155 19.43 -20.20 -24.48
C ASN A 155 18.19 -19.31 -24.32
N ASN A 156 17.97 -18.45 -25.31
CA ASN A 156 16.76 -17.66 -25.36
C ASN A 156 15.55 -18.57 -25.61
N ILE A 157 14.52 -18.44 -24.76
CA ILE A 157 13.28 -19.20 -24.87
C ILE A 157 12.17 -18.24 -25.32
N GLU A 158 11.85 -18.27 -26.62
CA GLU A 158 10.86 -17.36 -27.24
C GLU A 158 9.48 -17.42 -26.56
N ILE A 159 9.06 -18.58 -26.05
CA ILE A 159 7.78 -18.76 -25.35
C ILE A 159 7.75 -17.93 -24.07
N ILE A 160 8.88 -17.78 -23.39
CA ILE A 160 9.00 -16.99 -22.16
C ILE A 160 9.17 -15.51 -22.48
N GLU A 161 10.00 -15.18 -23.48
CA GLU A 161 10.26 -13.80 -23.89
C GLU A 161 9.00 -13.09 -24.38
N ASN A 162 8.14 -13.77 -25.13
CA ASN A 162 6.89 -13.21 -25.64
C ASN A 162 5.70 -13.37 -24.66
N HIS A 163 5.95 -13.84 -23.44
CA HIS A 163 4.85 -14.07 -22.50
C HIS A 163 4.34 -12.74 -21.91
N PRO A 164 3.02 -12.48 -21.92
CA PRO A 164 2.43 -11.21 -21.46
C PRO A 164 2.68 -10.91 -19.97
N LYS A 165 3.12 -11.89 -19.20
CA LYS A 165 3.45 -11.77 -17.77
C LYS A 165 4.94 -11.66 -17.49
N LEU A 166 5.77 -11.55 -18.53
CA LEU A 166 7.18 -11.27 -18.37
C LEU A 166 7.36 -9.86 -17.80
N ASN A 167 8.03 -9.79 -16.67
CA ASN A 167 8.34 -8.55 -15.97
C ASN A 167 9.71 -8.02 -16.34
N GLU A 168 10.71 -8.89 -16.27
CA GLU A 168 12.11 -8.53 -16.52
C GLU A 168 12.83 -9.64 -17.27
N LEU A 169 13.66 -9.25 -18.22
CA LEU A 169 14.63 -10.11 -18.89
C LEU A 169 16.01 -9.51 -18.67
N ASN A 170 16.84 -10.20 -17.93
CA ASN A 170 18.23 -9.84 -17.71
C ASN A 170 19.17 -10.82 -18.43
N ILE A 171 19.98 -10.31 -19.35
CA ILE A 171 20.90 -11.13 -20.14
C ILE A 171 22.33 -10.93 -19.64
N ASP A 172 22.88 -11.94 -19.00
CA ASP A 172 24.29 -11.97 -18.64
C ASP A 172 25.13 -12.39 -19.88
N LYS A 173 25.62 -11.40 -20.60
CA LYS A 173 26.46 -11.61 -21.81
C LYS A 173 27.76 -12.33 -21.52
N LYS A 174 28.27 -12.27 -20.28
CA LYS A 174 29.56 -12.90 -19.90
C LYS A 174 29.42 -14.41 -19.75
N ASN A 175 28.30 -14.85 -19.17
CA ASN A 175 28.02 -16.25 -18.90
C ASN A 175 27.05 -16.86 -19.90
N GLN A 176 26.54 -16.10 -20.87
CA GLN A 176 25.49 -16.50 -21.82
C GLN A 176 24.27 -17.07 -21.15
N VAL A 177 23.80 -16.41 -20.06
CA VAL A 177 22.65 -16.84 -19.27
C VAL A 177 21.53 -15.82 -19.39
N PHE A 178 20.34 -16.32 -19.63
CA PHE A 178 19.09 -15.56 -19.68
C PHE A 178 18.33 -15.74 -18.38
N ASN A 179 18.10 -14.65 -17.64
CA ASN A 179 17.30 -14.67 -16.43
C ASN A 179 15.96 -14.00 -16.73
N TYR A 180 14.89 -14.77 -16.67
CA TYR A 180 13.52 -14.30 -16.86
C TYR A 180 12.85 -14.19 -15.51
N GLU A 181 12.14 -13.09 -15.28
CA GLU A 181 11.26 -12.92 -14.15
C GLU A 181 9.82 -12.72 -14.62
N LEU A 182 8.96 -13.68 -14.29
CA LEU A 182 7.53 -13.63 -14.60
C LEU A 182 6.73 -13.42 -13.33
N VAL A 183 5.66 -12.67 -13.44
CA VAL A 183 4.79 -12.33 -12.32
C VAL A 183 3.37 -12.76 -12.59
N PHE A 184 2.83 -13.56 -11.66
CA PHE A 184 1.50 -14.14 -11.76
C PHE A 184 0.59 -13.61 -10.67
N ALA A 185 -0.66 -13.30 -11.02
CA ALA A 185 -1.67 -12.82 -10.08
C ALA A 185 -2.13 -13.92 -9.12
N THR A 186 -2.17 -15.18 -9.59
CA THR A 186 -2.64 -16.32 -8.80
C THR A 186 -1.62 -17.45 -8.77
N LYS A 187 -1.59 -18.18 -7.64
CA LYS A 187 -0.74 -19.36 -7.48
C LYS A 187 -1.03 -20.44 -8.53
N LYS A 188 -2.30 -20.62 -8.90
CA LYS A 188 -2.70 -21.62 -9.90
C LYS A 188 -2.09 -21.34 -11.28
N GLU A 189 -2.14 -20.08 -11.73
CA GLU A 189 -1.53 -19.69 -13.01
C GLU A 189 -0.02 -19.89 -13.02
N LEU A 190 0.66 -19.60 -11.90
CA LEU A 190 2.09 -19.85 -11.77
C LEU A 190 2.41 -21.35 -11.87
N ASP A 191 1.64 -22.18 -11.12
CA ASP A 191 1.86 -23.64 -11.10
C ASP A 191 1.59 -24.28 -12.47
N GLU A 192 0.59 -23.80 -13.20
CA GLU A 192 0.29 -24.25 -14.56
C GLU A 192 1.42 -23.88 -15.53
N PHE A 193 1.87 -22.63 -15.50
CA PHE A 193 2.97 -22.19 -16.35
C PHE A 193 4.30 -22.86 -15.99
N LYS A 194 4.57 -23.04 -14.69
CA LYS A 194 5.72 -23.78 -14.20
C LYS A 194 5.79 -25.18 -14.81
N LYS A 195 4.69 -25.94 -14.79
CA LYS A 195 4.61 -27.29 -15.39
C LYS A 195 4.85 -27.28 -16.90
N GLN A 196 4.41 -26.25 -17.62
CA GLN A 196 4.65 -26.13 -19.07
C GLN A 196 6.13 -25.92 -19.39
N VAL A 197 6.83 -25.19 -18.52
CA VAL A 197 8.23 -24.78 -18.77
C VAL A 197 9.22 -25.79 -18.17
N GLU A 198 8.84 -26.53 -17.12
CA GLU A 198 9.70 -27.51 -16.41
C GLU A 198 10.24 -28.64 -17.32
N ASN A 199 9.56 -28.92 -18.43
CA ASN A 199 9.97 -29.97 -19.39
C ASN A 199 10.91 -29.43 -20.50
N GLN A 200 11.33 -28.17 -20.47
CA GLN A 200 12.24 -27.63 -21.46
C GLN A 200 13.70 -27.89 -21.07
N THR A 201 14.47 -28.41 -22.02
CA THR A 201 15.86 -28.87 -21.83
C THR A 201 16.86 -27.75 -21.59
N ASP A 202 16.51 -26.49 -21.89
CA ASP A 202 17.40 -25.33 -21.82
C ASP A 202 17.39 -24.61 -20.47
N ILE A 203 16.58 -25.07 -19.51
CA ILE A 203 16.45 -24.45 -18.19
C ILE A 203 17.49 -25.03 -17.24
N GLU A 204 18.31 -24.12 -16.66
CA GLU A 204 19.27 -24.49 -15.61
C GLU A 204 18.70 -24.45 -14.21
N ASP A 205 17.88 -23.45 -13.92
CA ASP A 205 17.28 -23.25 -12.60
C ASP A 205 15.88 -22.64 -12.73
N LEU A 206 15.00 -23.07 -11.84
CA LEU A 206 13.62 -22.63 -11.82
C LEU A 206 13.17 -22.43 -10.37
N GLN A 207 13.07 -21.17 -9.97
CA GLN A 207 12.68 -20.79 -8.62
C GLN A 207 11.30 -20.15 -8.61
N ALA A 208 10.38 -20.74 -7.86
CA ALA A 208 9.05 -20.18 -7.64
C ALA A 208 8.97 -19.57 -6.23
N ARG A 209 8.65 -18.29 -6.17
CA ARG A 209 8.36 -17.59 -4.91
C ARG A 209 6.87 -17.31 -4.86
N TYR A 210 6.19 -17.92 -3.92
CA TYR A 210 4.77 -17.74 -3.71
C TYR A 210 4.54 -16.58 -2.73
N GLY A 211 3.65 -15.65 -3.09
CA GLY A 211 3.11 -14.68 -2.15
C GLY A 211 2.29 -15.36 -1.06
N GLN A 212 2.50 -14.99 0.21
CA GLN A 212 1.72 -15.51 1.36
C GLN A 212 0.42 -14.74 1.55
#